data_c948ce7107a588f60ba62866d68a454f
#
_entry.id   c948ce7107a588f60ba62866d68a454f
#
_cell.length_a   1.000
_cell.length_b   1.000
_cell.length_c   1.000
_cell.angle_alpha   90.00
_cell.angle_beta   90.00
_cell.angle_gamma   90.00
#
_symmetry.space_group_name_H-M   'P 1'
#
loop_
_entity.id
_entity.type
_entity.pdbx_description
1 polymer ?
#
loop_
_entity_poly.entity_id
_entity_poly.type
_entity_poly.pdbx_seq_one_letter_code
_entity_poly.pdbx_strand_id
1 'polypeptide(L)'
;MYSSDLYQKALNRLDRRREEDELRTAATLAEVSAKVPRLEEIQNQLRQVGFSISKAFFAKDAKAEIDKLQAESLRLQGEKERLLVAAGYAPDALAHHYQCPTCKDTGYVGDRMCTCQRELLKDLQREAIRRLAPLDSCTFDSFDTNYYPETAEDNGISPRAKAEKIAEACHRYAQRVSLREPANLMLMGQTGLGKTHLSLAISNVAIGRGLSVEYGTAYNILSDLQNE
;
A
#
# COMPACT_ATOMS: atom_id res chain seq x y z
N MET A 1 -1.51 -15.77 -0.73
CA MET A 1 -1.93 -14.87 -1.84
C MET A 1 -3.03 -14.00 -1.26
N TYR A 2 -3.11 -12.72 -1.57
CA TYR A 2 -4.22 -11.87 -1.11
C TYR A 2 -5.51 -12.23 -1.84
N SER A 3 -6.68 -12.04 -1.21
CA SER A 3 -7.97 -12.26 -1.89
C SER A 3 -8.12 -11.31 -3.09
N SER A 4 -8.86 -11.74 -4.10
CA SER A 4 -9.13 -10.94 -5.31
C SER A 4 -9.78 -9.59 -4.95
N ASP A 5 -10.72 -9.59 -4.01
CA ASP A 5 -11.41 -8.39 -3.52
C ASP A 5 -10.44 -7.38 -2.87
N LEU A 6 -9.55 -7.86 -2.00
CA LEU A 6 -8.56 -6.99 -1.35
C LEU A 6 -7.60 -6.38 -2.35
N TYR A 7 -7.18 -7.19 -3.32
CA TYR A 7 -6.31 -6.76 -4.39
C TYR A 7 -6.99 -5.67 -5.26
N GLN A 8 -8.25 -5.90 -5.64
CA GLN A 8 -9.02 -4.93 -6.42
C GLN A 8 -9.23 -3.62 -5.66
N LYS A 9 -9.50 -3.68 -4.35
CA LYS A 9 -9.57 -2.49 -3.49
C LYS A 9 -8.26 -1.71 -3.47
N ALA A 10 -7.11 -2.39 -3.47
CA ALA A 10 -5.81 -1.72 -3.54
C ALA A 10 -5.60 -1.02 -4.87
N LEU A 11 -5.92 -1.67 -6.00
CA LEU A 11 -5.86 -1.06 -7.31
C LEU A 11 -6.77 0.17 -7.42
N ASN A 12 -8.03 0.04 -6.99
CA ASN A 12 -8.98 1.16 -7.02
C ASN A 12 -8.50 2.37 -6.19
N ARG A 13 -7.81 2.14 -5.05
CA ARG A 13 -7.20 3.25 -4.28
C ARG A 13 -6.05 3.92 -5.03
N LEU A 14 -5.22 3.15 -5.73
CA LEU A 14 -4.12 3.70 -6.52
C LEU A 14 -4.64 4.47 -7.74
N ASP A 15 -5.64 3.93 -8.43
CA ASP A 15 -6.31 4.60 -9.56
C ASP A 15 -6.90 5.94 -9.12
N ARG A 16 -7.63 5.93 -8.00
CA ARG A 16 -8.20 7.16 -7.43
C ARG A 16 -7.14 8.22 -7.12
N ARG A 17 -5.97 7.85 -6.60
CA ARG A 17 -4.87 8.80 -6.36
C ARG A 17 -4.40 9.45 -7.67
N ARG A 18 -4.31 8.67 -8.75
CA ARG A 18 -3.94 9.19 -10.06
C ARG A 18 -5.01 10.12 -10.62
N GLU A 19 -6.28 9.73 -10.54
CA GLU A 19 -7.40 10.57 -10.96
C GLU A 19 -7.46 11.89 -10.20
N GLU A 20 -7.26 11.86 -8.88
CA GLU A 20 -7.20 13.07 -8.05
C GLU A 20 -6.05 14.00 -8.47
N ASP A 21 -4.87 13.46 -8.79
CA ASP A 21 -3.74 14.24 -9.30
C ASP A 21 -4.00 14.81 -10.70
N GLU A 22 -4.58 14.03 -11.59
CA GLU A 22 -4.97 14.47 -12.93
C GLU A 22 -5.99 15.60 -12.88
N LEU A 23 -7.03 15.47 -12.05
CA LEU A 23 -8.05 16.51 -11.85
C LEU A 23 -7.42 17.79 -11.28
N ARG A 24 -6.53 17.66 -10.28
CA ARG A 24 -5.82 18.79 -9.70
C ARG A 24 -4.99 19.52 -10.77
N THR A 25 -4.22 18.76 -11.55
CA THR A 25 -3.35 19.32 -12.59
C THR A 25 -4.18 19.99 -13.69
N ALA A 26 -5.29 19.38 -14.10
CA ALA A 26 -6.21 19.95 -15.09
C ALA A 26 -6.87 21.25 -14.58
N ALA A 27 -7.34 21.29 -13.33
CA ALA A 27 -7.91 22.47 -12.72
C ALA A 27 -6.88 23.62 -12.64
N THR A 28 -5.66 23.31 -12.20
CA THR A 28 -4.56 24.28 -12.16
C THR A 28 -4.23 24.81 -13.57
N LEU A 29 -4.19 23.93 -14.57
CA LEU A 29 -3.95 24.34 -15.95
C LEU A 29 -5.05 25.28 -16.46
N ALA A 30 -6.32 24.96 -16.19
CA ALA A 30 -7.43 25.82 -16.60
C ALA A 30 -7.35 27.21 -15.96
N GLU A 31 -7.05 27.29 -14.65
CA GLU A 31 -6.88 28.55 -13.93
C GLU A 31 -5.73 29.39 -14.49
N VAL A 32 -4.57 28.74 -14.69
CA VAL A 32 -3.37 29.43 -15.16
C VAL A 32 -3.52 29.86 -16.62
N SER A 33 -4.11 29.01 -17.48
CA SER A 33 -4.33 29.31 -18.89
C SER A 33 -5.30 30.46 -19.10
N ALA A 34 -6.27 30.65 -18.20
CA ALA A 34 -7.14 31.83 -18.22
C ALA A 34 -6.35 33.14 -18.01
N LYS A 35 -5.27 33.10 -17.26
CA LYS A 35 -4.37 34.26 -17.01
C LYS A 35 -3.29 34.39 -18.08
N VAL A 36 -2.76 33.28 -18.57
CA VAL A 36 -1.64 33.19 -19.52
C VAL A 36 -1.98 32.16 -20.62
N PRO A 37 -2.71 32.57 -21.69
CA PRO A 37 -3.15 31.65 -22.76
C PRO A 37 -1.98 30.90 -23.43
N ARG A 38 -0.80 31.52 -23.50
CA ARG A 38 0.40 30.90 -24.07
C ARG A 38 0.80 29.56 -23.40
N LEU A 39 0.43 29.36 -22.13
CA LEU A 39 0.71 28.10 -21.43
C LEU A 39 -0.04 26.90 -22.01
N GLU A 40 -1.26 27.10 -22.49
CA GLU A 40 -2.04 26.03 -23.15
C GLU A 40 -1.39 25.65 -24.49
N GLU A 41 -0.92 26.65 -25.26
CA GLU A 41 -0.18 26.39 -26.50
C GLU A 41 1.09 25.61 -26.26
N ILE A 42 1.89 25.98 -25.23
CA ILE A 42 3.10 25.27 -24.86
C ILE A 42 2.78 23.82 -24.44
N GLN A 43 1.72 23.57 -23.67
CA GLN A 43 1.30 22.23 -23.29
C GLN A 43 0.94 21.39 -24.53
N ASN A 44 0.27 21.99 -25.51
CA ASN A 44 -0.04 21.33 -26.77
C ASN A 44 1.23 21.00 -27.58
N GLN A 45 2.16 21.95 -27.66
CA GLN A 45 3.45 21.75 -28.32
C GLN A 45 4.28 20.64 -27.65
N LEU A 46 4.35 20.63 -26.31
CA LEU A 46 5.04 19.56 -25.55
C LEU A 46 4.44 18.18 -25.82
N ARG A 47 3.10 18.07 -25.91
CA ARG A 47 2.42 16.81 -26.26
C ARG A 47 2.80 16.37 -27.69
N GLN A 48 2.84 17.28 -28.65
CA GLN A 48 3.23 17.00 -30.03
C GLN A 48 4.69 16.58 -30.12
N VAL A 49 5.60 17.24 -29.41
CA VAL A 49 7.02 16.87 -29.35
C VAL A 49 7.17 15.45 -28.74
N GLY A 50 6.48 15.16 -27.65
CA GLY A 50 6.49 13.80 -27.05
C GLY A 50 6.03 12.72 -28.02
N PHE A 51 4.95 12.97 -28.76
CA PHE A 51 4.47 12.05 -29.80
C PHE A 51 5.47 11.89 -30.97
N SER A 52 6.13 12.99 -31.36
CA SER A 52 7.15 12.98 -32.42
C SER A 52 8.38 12.20 -31.98
N ILE A 53 8.83 12.32 -30.74
CA ILE A 53 9.92 11.52 -30.18
C ILE A 53 9.61 10.02 -30.27
N SER A 54 8.39 9.63 -29.91
CA SER A 54 7.96 8.21 -29.97
C SER A 54 7.97 7.67 -31.42
N LYS A 55 7.65 8.49 -32.41
CA LYS A 55 7.75 8.12 -33.82
C LYS A 55 9.20 8.08 -34.34
N ALA A 56 10.04 8.99 -33.86
CA ALA A 56 11.43 9.08 -34.30
C ALA A 56 12.26 7.84 -33.94
N PHE A 57 11.88 7.07 -32.91
CA PHE A 57 12.52 5.78 -32.60
C PHE A 57 12.51 4.77 -33.73
N PHE A 58 11.57 4.90 -34.68
CA PHE A 58 11.43 3.99 -35.84
C PHE A 58 12.00 4.58 -37.13
N ALA A 59 12.65 5.76 -37.10
CA ALA A 59 13.21 6.44 -38.24
C ALA A 59 14.66 6.00 -38.51
N LYS A 60 15.12 6.13 -39.78
CA LYS A 60 16.49 5.77 -40.20
C LYS A 60 17.57 6.64 -39.52
N ASP A 61 17.28 7.93 -39.23
CA ASP A 61 18.17 8.89 -38.59
C ASP A 61 17.69 9.24 -37.16
N ALA A 62 17.23 8.24 -36.42
CA ALA A 62 16.55 8.38 -35.13
C ALA A 62 17.30 9.29 -34.13
N LYS A 63 18.62 9.18 -34.03
CA LYS A 63 19.40 9.90 -33.01
C LYS A 63 19.38 11.41 -33.23
N ALA A 64 19.70 11.89 -34.43
CA ALA A 64 19.74 13.33 -34.70
C ALA A 64 18.35 14.00 -34.56
N GLU A 65 17.28 13.30 -34.96
CA GLU A 65 15.90 13.77 -34.85
C GLU A 65 15.45 13.78 -33.37
N ILE A 66 15.80 12.76 -32.60
CA ILE A 66 15.51 12.71 -31.15
C ILE A 66 16.24 13.83 -30.41
N ASP A 67 17.52 14.05 -30.69
CA ASP A 67 18.32 15.11 -30.06
C ASP A 67 17.69 16.50 -30.29
N LYS A 68 17.23 16.76 -31.52
CA LYS A 68 16.54 18.01 -31.90
C LYS A 68 15.21 18.18 -31.15
N LEU A 69 14.39 17.12 -31.12
CA LEU A 69 13.12 17.13 -30.41
C LEU A 69 13.30 17.28 -28.89
N GLN A 70 14.35 16.70 -28.31
CA GLN A 70 14.69 16.88 -26.91
C GLN A 70 15.10 18.32 -26.59
N ALA A 71 15.91 18.95 -27.46
CA ALA A 71 16.29 20.36 -27.30
C ALA A 71 15.05 21.28 -27.34
N GLU A 72 14.10 21.01 -28.25
CA GLU A 72 12.84 21.76 -28.33
C GLU A 72 11.98 21.53 -27.10
N SER A 73 11.89 20.29 -26.60
CA SER A 73 11.19 19.96 -25.34
C SER A 73 11.75 20.75 -24.16
N LEU A 74 13.07 20.79 -23.99
CA LEU A 74 13.73 21.56 -22.92
C LEU A 74 13.46 23.05 -23.05
N ARG A 75 13.52 23.61 -24.24
CA ARG A 75 13.19 25.01 -24.51
C ARG A 75 11.78 25.36 -24.06
N LEU A 76 10.79 24.53 -24.47
CA LEU A 76 9.38 24.72 -24.11
C LEU A 76 9.13 24.54 -22.61
N GLN A 77 9.81 23.60 -21.96
CA GLN A 77 9.73 23.42 -20.50
C GLN A 77 10.25 24.65 -19.77
N GLY A 78 11.39 25.19 -20.17
CA GLY A 78 11.95 26.43 -19.58
C GLY A 78 11.07 27.66 -19.84
N GLU A 79 10.39 27.75 -20.99
CA GLU A 79 9.41 28.81 -21.27
C GLU A 79 8.21 28.68 -20.34
N LYS A 80 7.66 27.45 -20.17
CA LYS A 80 6.55 27.12 -19.28
C LYS A 80 6.85 27.54 -17.83
N GLU A 81 8.01 27.14 -17.30
CA GLU A 81 8.41 27.46 -15.92
C GLU A 81 8.49 28.98 -15.69
N ARG A 82 9.11 29.72 -16.62
CA ARG A 82 9.19 31.17 -16.52
C ARG A 82 7.80 31.84 -16.52
N LEU A 83 6.90 31.37 -17.36
CA LEU A 83 5.54 31.91 -17.42
C LEU A 83 4.73 31.59 -16.14
N LEU A 84 4.88 30.39 -15.57
CA LEU A 84 4.27 30.03 -14.30
C LEU A 84 4.75 30.93 -13.17
N VAL A 85 6.06 31.12 -13.04
CA VAL A 85 6.65 31.99 -12.01
C VAL A 85 6.19 33.44 -12.21
N ALA A 86 6.20 33.94 -13.44
CA ALA A 86 5.73 35.30 -13.74
C ALA A 86 4.22 35.50 -13.40
N ALA A 87 3.44 34.44 -13.46
CA ALA A 87 2.03 34.46 -13.09
C ALA A 87 1.78 34.19 -11.57
N GLY A 88 2.85 34.06 -10.77
CA GLY A 88 2.78 33.87 -9.32
C GLY A 88 2.57 32.42 -8.88
N TYR A 89 2.81 31.43 -9.75
CA TYR A 89 2.73 30.00 -9.45
C TYR A 89 4.13 29.39 -9.24
N ALA A 90 4.16 28.24 -8.56
CA ALA A 90 5.38 27.45 -8.49
C ALA A 90 5.80 26.93 -9.88
N PRO A 91 7.10 26.80 -10.19
CA PRO A 91 7.56 26.34 -11.50
C PRO A 91 7.05 24.95 -11.86
N ASP A 92 6.76 24.12 -10.86
CA ASP A 92 6.22 22.76 -10.98
C ASP A 92 4.72 22.65 -10.74
N ALA A 93 3.97 23.77 -10.70
CA ALA A 93 2.53 23.80 -10.41
C ALA A 93 1.69 22.88 -11.33
N LEU A 94 2.16 22.64 -12.54
CA LEU A 94 1.55 21.76 -13.54
C LEU A 94 2.22 20.37 -13.61
N ALA A 95 3.10 20.05 -12.67
CA ALA A 95 3.67 18.71 -12.59
C ALA A 95 2.71 17.74 -11.87
N HIS A 96 2.82 16.46 -12.22
CA HIS A 96 2.13 15.41 -11.50
C HIS A 96 2.80 15.16 -10.16
N HIS A 97 2.01 15.14 -9.08
CA HIS A 97 2.48 14.87 -7.72
C HIS A 97 1.96 13.51 -7.25
N TYR A 98 2.57 12.45 -7.76
CA TYR A 98 2.26 11.09 -7.35
C TYR A 98 2.64 10.83 -5.88
N GLN A 99 1.79 10.13 -5.12
CA GLN A 99 2.11 9.74 -3.75
C GLN A 99 3.28 8.75 -3.70
N CYS A 100 3.40 7.88 -4.70
CA CYS A 100 4.55 7.01 -4.88
C CYS A 100 5.38 7.46 -6.09
N PRO A 101 6.54 8.11 -5.90
CA PRO A 101 7.38 8.55 -7.02
C PRO A 101 7.98 7.37 -7.81
N THR A 102 8.12 6.20 -7.18
CA THR A 102 8.74 5.02 -7.80
C THR A 102 7.86 4.40 -8.88
N CYS A 103 6.58 4.18 -8.61
CA CYS A 103 5.66 3.59 -9.58
C CYS A 103 4.65 4.58 -10.14
N LYS A 104 4.67 5.85 -9.70
CA LYS A 104 3.68 6.87 -10.09
C LYS A 104 2.25 6.40 -9.85
N ASP A 105 2.04 5.82 -8.68
CA ASP A 105 0.77 5.25 -8.20
C ASP A 105 0.13 4.18 -9.13
N THR A 106 0.92 3.53 -10.00
CA THR A 106 0.46 2.38 -10.80
C THR A 106 0.44 1.08 -10.00
N GLY A 107 1.15 1.03 -8.86
CA GLY A 107 1.33 -0.17 -8.05
C GLY A 107 2.40 -1.13 -8.54
N TYR A 108 2.99 -0.91 -9.74
CA TYR A 108 3.99 -1.79 -10.35
C TYR A 108 5.19 -1.02 -10.88
N VAL A 109 6.33 -1.69 -10.89
CA VAL A 109 7.55 -1.26 -11.59
C VAL A 109 8.00 -2.42 -12.48
N GLY A 110 7.73 -2.31 -13.78
CA GLY A 110 7.78 -3.46 -14.69
C GLY A 110 6.82 -4.56 -14.21
N ASP A 111 7.29 -5.80 -14.12
CA ASP A 111 6.49 -6.95 -13.69
C ASP A 111 6.45 -7.15 -12.17
N ARG A 112 7.06 -6.24 -11.40
CA ARG A 112 7.16 -6.39 -9.94
C ARG A 112 6.20 -5.44 -9.23
N MET A 113 5.46 -5.99 -8.27
CA MET A 113 4.62 -5.19 -7.39
C MET A 113 5.46 -4.18 -6.61
N CYS A 114 5.07 -2.91 -6.64
CA CYS A 114 5.72 -1.84 -5.92
C CYS A 114 5.54 -1.99 -4.39
N THR A 115 6.47 -1.44 -3.63
CA THR A 115 6.38 -1.44 -2.16
C THR A 115 5.13 -0.70 -1.68
N CYS A 116 4.72 0.39 -2.34
CA CYS A 116 3.52 1.15 -1.96
C CYS A 116 2.24 0.29 -2.05
N GLN A 117 2.11 -0.55 -3.07
CA GLN A 117 0.97 -1.45 -3.19
C GLN A 117 1.00 -2.57 -2.14
N ARG A 118 2.20 -3.09 -1.82
CA ARG A 118 2.34 -4.08 -0.73
C ARG A 118 1.93 -3.51 0.62
N GLU A 119 2.35 -2.30 0.95
CA GLU A 119 1.94 -1.65 2.20
C GLU A 119 0.44 -1.33 2.19
N LEU A 120 -0.11 -0.87 1.07
CA LEU A 120 -1.54 -0.63 0.93
C LEU A 120 -2.37 -1.91 1.15
N LEU A 121 -1.92 -3.06 0.66
CA LEU A 121 -2.56 -4.35 0.90
C LEU A 121 -2.53 -4.73 2.38
N LYS A 122 -1.40 -4.51 3.08
CA LYS A 122 -1.31 -4.73 4.53
C LYS A 122 -2.28 -3.84 5.30
N ASP A 123 -2.38 -2.56 4.92
CA ASP A 123 -3.27 -1.62 5.59
C ASP A 123 -4.74 -1.97 5.36
N LEU A 124 -5.11 -2.38 4.15
CA LEU A 124 -6.47 -2.85 3.85
C LEU A 124 -6.83 -4.11 4.64
N GLN A 125 -5.89 -5.04 4.83
CA GLN A 125 -6.11 -6.20 5.70
C GLN A 125 -6.34 -5.78 7.15
N ARG A 126 -5.50 -4.89 7.68
CA ARG A 126 -5.67 -4.35 9.03
C ARG A 126 -7.03 -3.68 9.18
N GLU A 127 -7.44 -2.86 8.21
CA GLU A 127 -8.76 -2.23 8.21
C GLU A 127 -9.90 -3.25 8.24
N ALA A 128 -9.78 -4.35 7.50
CA ALA A 128 -10.79 -5.41 7.48
C ALA A 128 -10.92 -6.08 8.86
N ILE A 129 -9.79 -6.44 9.50
CA ILE A 129 -9.81 -7.08 10.82
C ILE A 129 -10.26 -6.12 11.91
N ARG A 130 -9.87 -4.83 11.87
CA ARG A 130 -10.29 -3.79 12.83
C ARG A 130 -11.80 -3.63 12.93
N ARG A 131 -12.53 -3.93 11.86
CA ARG A 131 -14.01 -3.90 11.87
C ARG A 131 -14.62 -5.06 12.68
N LEU A 132 -13.87 -6.13 12.87
CA LEU A 132 -14.32 -7.36 13.54
C LEU A 132 -13.74 -7.51 14.94
N ALA A 133 -12.55 -6.97 15.19
CA ALA A 133 -11.82 -7.19 16.43
C ALA A 133 -10.80 -6.05 16.72
N PRO A 134 -10.41 -5.83 17.99
CA PRO A 134 -9.49 -4.77 18.39
C PRO A 134 -8.02 -5.11 18.04
N LEU A 135 -7.71 -5.18 16.75
CA LEU A 135 -6.40 -5.61 16.24
C LEU A 135 -5.24 -4.79 16.83
N ASP A 136 -5.39 -3.45 16.90
CA ASP A 136 -4.29 -2.55 17.27
C ASP A 136 -3.89 -2.67 18.73
N SER A 137 -4.83 -3.02 19.62
CA SER A 137 -4.57 -3.21 21.04
C SER A 137 -4.09 -4.61 21.40
N CYS A 138 -4.17 -5.56 20.46
CA CYS A 138 -3.80 -6.95 20.69
C CYS A 138 -2.45 -7.24 20.01
N THR A 139 -1.36 -6.96 20.72
CA THR A 139 0.01 -7.28 20.31
C THR A 139 0.67 -8.20 21.32
N PHE A 140 1.83 -8.78 21.01
CA PHE A 140 2.60 -9.54 22.00
C PHE A 140 3.12 -8.66 23.12
N ASP A 141 3.44 -7.39 22.84
CA ASP A 141 3.93 -6.44 23.84
C ASP A 141 2.83 -5.98 24.80
N SER A 142 1.56 -5.97 24.35
CA SER A 142 0.41 -5.61 25.17
C SER A 142 -0.22 -6.80 25.90
N PHE A 143 0.32 -8.02 25.71
CA PHE A 143 -0.14 -9.21 26.40
C PHE A 143 0.41 -9.26 27.82
N ASP A 144 -0.36 -8.73 28.79
CA ASP A 144 0.06 -8.62 30.19
C ASP A 144 -0.17 -9.93 30.96
N THR A 145 0.92 -10.60 31.34
CA THR A 145 0.89 -11.85 32.10
C THR A 145 0.63 -11.62 33.59
N ASN A 146 0.63 -10.39 34.10
CA ASN A 146 0.33 -10.08 35.50
C ASN A 146 -1.14 -10.37 35.89
N TYR A 147 -2.03 -10.46 34.90
CA TYR A 147 -3.41 -10.90 35.13
C TYR A 147 -3.54 -12.37 35.55
N TYR A 148 -2.49 -13.18 35.42
CA TYR A 148 -2.50 -14.59 35.81
C TYR A 148 -1.88 -14.78 37.18
N PRO A 149 -2.45 -15.66 38.04
CA PRO A 149 -1.90 -15.95 39.36
C PRO A 149 -0.45 -16.45 39.30
N GLU A 150 0.34 -16.05 40.28
CA GLU A 150 1.74 -16.42 40.41
C GLU A 150 1.94 -17.68 41.23
N THR A 151 0.92 -18.02 42.07
CA THR A 151 0.95 -19.23 42.91
C THR A 151 0.96 -20.48 42.07
N ALA A 152 1.88 -21.40 42.37
CA ALA A 152 1.96 -22.67 41.65
C ALA A 152 0.71 -23.54 41.88
N GLU A 153 0.28 -24.24 40.84
CA GLU A 153 -0.74 -25.28 40.89
C GLU A 153 -0.10 -26.63 41.30
N ASP A 154 -0.92 -27.68 41.47
CA ASP A 154 -0.48 -29.02 41.88
C ASP A 154 0.67 -29.63 41.04
N ASN A 155 0.82 -29.16 39.77
CA ASN A 155 1.91 -29.57 38.86
C ASN A 155 3.18 -28.73 38.99
N GLY A 156 3.29 -27.82 39.96
CA GLY A 156 4.46 -27.00 40.22
C GLY A 156 4.68 -25.82 39.26
N ILE A 157 3.76 -25.55 38.30
CA ILE A 157 3.88 -24.47 37.34
C ILE A 157 2.73 -23.47 37.59
N SER A 158 3.05 -22.19 37.79
CA SER A 158 2.02 -21.16 37.98
C SER A 158 1.29 -20.86 36.66
N PRO A 159 0.01 -20.41 36.73
CA PRO A 159 -0.73 -19.93 35.58
C PRO A 159 0.01 -18.83 34.80
N ARG A 160 0.70 -17.91 35.49
CA ARG A 160 1.54 -16.87 34.86
C ARG A 160 2.67 -17.49 34.03
N ALA A 161 3.44 -18.41 34.59
CA ALA A 161 4.52 -19.09 33.88
C ALA A 161 4.02 -19.91 32.67
N LYS A 162 2.80 -20.46 32.75
CA LYS A 162 2.14 -21.10 31.59
C LYS A 162 1.77 -20.08 30.52
N ALA A 163 1.18 -18.96 30.91
CA ALA A 163 0.79 -17.88 29.97
C ALA A 163 2.01 -17.30 29.24
N GLU A 164 3.11 -17.07 29.94
CA GLU A 164 4.38 -16.62 29.35
C GLU A 164 4.91 -17.61 28.29
N LYS A 165 4.97 -18.90 28.62
CA LYS A 165 5.39 -19.95 27.70
C LYS A 165 4.49 -20.05 26.47
N ILE A 166 3.16 -19.89 26.66
CA ILE A 166 2.19 -19.90 25.55
C ILE A 166 2.39 -18.67 24.66
N ALA A 167 2.53 -17.47 25.25
CA ALA A 167 2.79 -16.25 24.49
C ALA A 167 4.08 -16.35 23.66
N GLU A 168 5.16 -16.87 24.27
CA GLU A 168 6.42 -17.11 23.58
C GLU A 168 6.28 -18.13 22.43
N ALA A 169 5.53 -19.22 22.65
CA ALA A 169 5.26 -20.20 21.60
C ALA A 169 4.45 -19.61 20.45
N CYS A 170 3.42 -18.79 20.76
CA CYS A 170 2.63 -18.06 19.77
C CYS A 170 3.50 -17.06 19.00
N HIS A 171 4.41 -16.35 19.67
CA HIS A 171 5.33 -15.43 19.01
C HIS A 171 6.28 -16.16 18.06
N ARG A 172 6.90 -17.27 18.51
CA ARG A 172 7.72 -18.13 17.64
C ARG A 172 6.94 -18.66 16.44
N TYR A 173 5.69 -19.09 16.65
CA TYR A 173 4.78 -19.50 15.58
C TYR A 173 4.58 -18.37 14.56
N ALA A 174 4.20 -17.17 15.02
CA ALA A 174 3.96 -16.01 14.16
C ALA A 174 5.19 -15.64 13.31
N GLN A 175 6.41 -15.83 13.85
CA GLN A 175 7.66 -15.57 13.13
C GLN A 175 7.99 -16.64 12.07
N ARG A 176 7.50 -17.86 12.21
CA ARG A 176 7.86 -19.00 11.35
C ARG A 176 6.76 -19.39 10.37
N VAL A 177 5.48 -19.14 10.68
CA VAL A 177 4.35 -19.54 9.82
C VAL A 177 4.58 -19.07 8.39
N SER A 178 4.38 -19.97 7.44
CA SER A 178 4.53 -19.69 6.01
C SER A 178 3.56 -20.52 5.20
N LEU A 179 3.29 -20.09 3.95
CA LEU A 179 2.47 -20.86 3.02
C LEU A 179 3.17 -22.12 2.48
N ARG A 180 4.50 -22.19 2.61
CA ARG A 180 5.30 -23.35 2.14
C ARG A 180 5.32 -24.47 3.17
N GLU A 181 5.32 -24.12 4.44
CA GLU A 181 5.32 -25.03 5.57
C GLU A 181 4.17 -24.67 6.50
N PRO A 182 2.93 -25.03 6.12
CA PRO A 182 1.76 -24.69 6.93
C PRO A 182 1.80 -25.48 8.25
N ALA A 183 1.63 -24.76 9.35
CA ALA A 183 1.49 -25.33 10.66
C ALA A 183 0.19 -24.86 11.28
N ASN A 184 -0.51 -25.78 11.95
CA ASN A 184 -1.74 -25.46 12.66
C ASN A 184 -1.43 -25.13 14.12
N LEU A 185 -2.10 -24.12 14.65
CA LEU A 185 -2.07 -23.74 16.06
C LEU A 185 -3.49 -23.74 16.61
N MET A 186 -3.73 -24.48 17.69
CA MET A 186 -5.01 -24.48 18.39
C MET A 186 -4.83 -23.90 19.78
N LEU A 187 -5.61 -22.86 20.11
CA LEU A 187 -5.64 -22.25 21.45
C LEU A 187 -6.92 -22.71 22.17
N MET A 188 -6.75 -23.47 23.25
CA MET A 188 -7.83 -24.00 24.05
C MET A 188 -7.80 -23.45 25.48
N GLY A 189 -8.96 -23.33 26.11
CA GLY A 189 -9.08 -22.83 27.48
C GLY A 189 -10.37 -22.07 27.72
N GLN A 190 -10.65 -21.71 28.97
CA GLN A 190 -11.82 -20.96 29.37
C GLN A 190 -11.87 -19.55 28.74
N THR A 191 -13.05 -18.93 28.77
CA THR A 191 -13.23 -17.54 28.34
C THR A 191 -12.38 -16.60 29.21
N GLY A 192 -11.86 -15.52 28.62
CA GLY A 192 -11.04 -14.52 29.33
C GLY A 192 -9.53 -14.84 29.41
N LEU A 193 -9.09 -16.03 28.99
CA LEU A 193 -7.68 -16.42 29.04
C LEU A 193 -6.85 -15.95 27.82
N GLY A 194 -7.11 -14.79 27.25
CA GLY A 194 -6.28 -14.15 26.23
C GLY A 194 -6.17 -14.84 24.86
N LYS A 195 -6.98 -15.88 24.56
CA LYS A 195 -6.90 -16.60 23.27
C LYS A 195 -7.08 -15.68 22.06
N THR A 196 -8.09 -14.81 22.10
CA THR A 196 -8.36 -13.84 21.05
C THR A 196 -7.22 -12.82 20.94
N HIS A 197 -6.68 -12.35 22.06
CA HIS A 197 -5.53 -11.46 22.09
C HIS A 197 -4.34 -12.08 21.37
N LEU A 198 -3.95 -13.30 21.74
CA LEU A 198 -2.82 -13.99 21.11
C LEU A 198 -3.06 -14.29 19.61
N SER A 199 -4.29 -14.64 19.20
CA SER A 199 -4.60 -14.85 17.78
C SER A 199 -4.49 -13.55 16.96
N LEU A 200 -4.91 -12.41 17.51
CA LEU A 200 -4.75 -11.11 16.88
C LEU A 200 -3.29 -10.64 16.88
N ALA A 201 -2.51 -10.93 17.94
CA ALA A 201 -1.08 -10.67 17.99
C ALA A 201 -0.32 -11.46 16.89
N ILE A 202 -0.68 -12.72 16.68
CA ILE A 202 -0.17 -13.54 15.56
C ILE A 202 -0.54 -12.90 14.23
N SER A 203 -1.79 -12.46 14.06
CA SER A 203 -2.28 -11.81 12.84
C SER A 203 -1.50 -10.54 12.53
N ASN A 204 -1.22 -9.69 13.54
CA ASN A 204 -0.40 -8.49 13.38
C ASN A 204 0.99 -8.80 12.83
N VAL A 205 1.66 -9.79 13.40
CA VAL A 205 3.00 -10.21 12.93
C VAL A 205 2.92 -10.78 11.52
N ALA A 206 1.95 -11.63 11.23
CA ALA A 206 1.77 -12.25 9.91
C ALA A 206 1.54 -11.20 8.81
N ILE A 207 0.65 -10.22 9.05
CA ILE A 207 0.41 -9.09 8.14
C ILE A 207 1.69 -8.27 7.96
N GLY A 208 2.40 -7.96 9.04
CA GLY A 208 3.68 -7.24 8.98
C GLY A 208 4.69 -7.91 8.06
N ARG A 209 4.75 -9.24 8.08
CA ARG A 209 5.58 -10.08 7.19
C ARG A 209 5.06 -10.17 5.74
N GLY A 210 3.88 -9.61 5.46
CA GLY A 210 3.26 -9.62 4.12
C GLY A 210 2.50 -10.89 3.81
N LEU A 211 2.11 -11.67 4.84
CA LEU A 211 1.23 -12.81 4.67
C LEU A 211 -0.22 -12.31 4.57
N SER A 212 -1.03 -13.00 3.77
CA SER A 212 -2.47 -12.80 3.75
C SER A 212 -3.09 -13.47 4.97
N VAL A 213 -3.93 -12.73 5.70
CA VAL A 213 -4.62 -13.19 6.90
C VAL A 213 -6.12 -13.03 6.73
N GLU A 214 -6.86 -14.11 6.89
CA GLU A 214 -8.32 -14.11 7.03
C GLU A 214 -8.67 -14.26 8.50
N TYR A 215 -9.57 -13.43 9.01
CA TYR A 215 -10.01 -13.44 10.40
C TYR A 215 -11.52 -13.45 10.49
N GLY A 216 -12.06 -14.42 11.20
CA GLY A 216 -13.50 -14.54 11.35
C GLY A 216 -13.90 -15.71 12.25
N THR A 217 -15.20 -15.92 12.39
CA THR A 217 -15.73 -17.13 13.01
C THR A 217 -15.58 -18.32 12.04
N ALA A 218 -15.49 -19.54 12.58
CA ALA A 218 -15.44 -20.74 11.73
C ALA A 218 -16.64 -20.81 10.79
N TYR A 219 -17.82 -20.39 11.25
CA TYR A 219 -19.03 -20.33 10.41
C TYR A 219 -18.86 -19.42 9.21
N ASN A 220 -18.36 -18.19 9.42
CA ASN A 220 -18.18 -17.23 8.33
C ASN A 220 -17.14 -17.73 7.32
N ILE A 221 -15.99 -18.19 7.81
CA ILE A 221 -14.91 -18.70 6.95
C ILE A 221 -15.38 -19.88 6.11
N LEU A 222 -16.14 -20.83 6.70
CA LEU A 222 -16.67 -21.96 5.97
C LEU A 222 -17.78 -21.57 4.99
N SER A 223 -18.61 -20.58 5.34
CA SER A 223 -19.63 -20.04 4.44
C SER A 223 -19.00 -19.35 3.22
N ASP A 224 -17.96 -18.58 3.44
CA ASP A 224 -17.25 -17.89 2.35
C ASP A 224 -16.61 -18.89 1.38
N LEU A 225 -15.99 -19.96 1.90
CA LEU A 225 -15.43 -21.04 1.08
C LEU A 225 -16.49 -21.85 0.29
N GLN A 226 -17.74 -21.84 0.71
CA GLN A 226 -18.83 -22.50 -0.03
C GLN A 226 -19.38 -21.63 -1.17
N ASN A 227 -19.16 -20.33 -1.10
CA ASN A 227 -19.67 -19.35 -2.07
C ASN A 227 -18.63 -18.96 -3.15
N GLU A 228 -17.38 -19.43 -3.04
CA GLU A 228 -16.33 -19.35 -4.06
C GLU A 228 -16.42 -20.50 -5.07
#